data_aa29ce2eaeb0d2cb4e4ca0bb5fd25f58
#
_entry.id   aa29ce2eaeb0d2cb4e4ca0bb5fd25f58
#
_cell.length_a   1.000
_cell.length_b   1.000
_cell.length_c   1.000
_cell.angle_alpha   90.00
_cell.angle_beta   90.00
_cell.angle_gamma   90.00
#
_symmetry.space_group_name_H-M   'P 1'
#
loop_
_entity.id
_entity.type
_entity.pdbx_description
1 polymer ?
#
loop_
_entity_poly.entity_id
_entity_poly.type
_entity_poly.pdbx_seq_one_letter_code
_entity_poly.pdbx_strand_id
1 'polypeptide(L)'
;AKSVRMGVFQGADGKLNPNDPITREQAFAVLARAFGLADGKASSLDKFSDGAQVSSWARGAVVALVEQGYVTGADGALNPQSYITRAEFAQVMDALVAAYADQDLKDQTVEGNLILRTNSTLENVTVKGDLILADGVSAASLKNVTVTGRLVVRGGTDGVKLTKSTAKGGIQLANPNGTPKLTIDG
;
A
#
# COMPACT_ATOMS: atom_id res chain seq x y z
N ALA A 1 -17.47 -9.97 1.88
CA ALA A 1 -16.06 -10.20 1.52
C ALA A 1 -15.13 -9.42 2.45
N LYS A 2 -13.90 -9.91 2.66
CA LYS A 2 -12.89 -9.36 3.59
C LYS A 2 -12.49 -7.93 3.21
N SER A 3 -12.23 -7.69 1.93
CA SER A 3 -11.86 -6.37 1.38
C SER A 3 -12.92 -5.28 1.60
N VAL A 4 -14.19 -5.65 1.62
CA VAL A 4 -15.30 -4.73 1.97
C VAL A 4 -15.25 -4.36 3.45
N ARG A 5 -15.04 -5.34 4.34
CA ARG A 5 -14.91 -5.09 5.78
C ARG A 5 -13.69 -4.23 6.13
N MET A 6 -12.65 -4.29 5.31
CA MET A 6 -11.45 -3.45 5.45
C MET A 6 -11.62 -2.05 4.84
N GLY A 7 -12.78 -1.74 4.24
CA GLY A 7 -13.02 -0.46 3.58
C GLY A 7 -12.29 -0.25 2.26
N VAL A 8 -11.57 -1.26 1.76
CA VAL A 8 -10.84 -1.19 0.48
C VAL A 8 -11.81 -1.09 -0.69
N PHE A 9 -12.81 -1.99 -0.73
CA PHE A 9 -13.91 -1.92 -1.68
C PHE A 9 -15.15 -1.38 -1.00
N GLN A 10 -15.70 -0.30 -1.52
CA GLN A 10 -16.91 0.36 -0.97
C GLN A 10 -18.15 0.11 -1.83
N GLY A 11 -17.95 -0.17 -3.13
CA GLY A 11 -19.05 -0.30 -4.09
C GLY A 11 -19.71 1.04 -4.41
N ALA A 12 -20.80 0.99 -5.15
CA ALA A 12 -21.67 2.11 -5.44
C ALA A 12 -23.13 1.69 -5.22
N ASP A 13 -23.94 2.55 -4.62
CA ASP A 13 -25.37 2.30 -4.34
C ASP A 13 -25.63 0.97 -3.60
N GLY A 14 -24.72 0.61 -2.68
CA GLY A 14 -24.79 -0.63 -1.90
C GLY A 14 -24.48 -1.92 -2.70
N LYS A 15 -23.95 -1.80 -3.92
CA LYS A 15 -23.61 -2.93 -4.81
C LYS A 15 -22.12 -2.93 -5.13
N LEU A 16 -21.53 -4.13 -5.26
CA LEU A 16 -20.13 -4.30 -5.66
C LEU A 16 -19.95 -4.50 -7.16
N ASN A 17 -20.98 -4.97 -7.87
CA ASN A 17 -20.97 -5.23 -9.32
C ASN A 17 -19.65 -5.91 -9.77
N PRO A 18 -19.35 -7.13 -9.31
CA PRO A 18 -18.01 -7.73 -9.44
C PRO A 18 -17.62 -8.07 -10.88
N ASN A 19 -18.56 -8.06 -11.81
CA ASN A 19 -18.33 -8.38 -13.22
C ASN A 19 -18.26 -7.13 -14.12
N ASP A 20 -18.51 -5.94 -13.56
CA ASP A 20 -18.44 -4.71 -14.32
C ASP A 20 -16.97 -4.25 -14.44
N PRO A 21 -16.57 -3.71 -15.60
CA PRO A 21 -15.27 -3.05 -15.72
C PRO A 21 -15.22 -1.83 -14.80
N ILE A 22 -14.05 -1.54 -14.25
CA ILE A 22 -13.82 -0.38 -13.37
C ILE A 22 -13.08 0.72 -14.09
N THR A 23 -13.39 1.97 -13.74
CA THR A 23 -12.67 3.13 -14.27
C THR A 23 -11.30 3.26 -13.59
N ARG A 24 -10.40 4.05 -14.20
CA ARG A 24 -9.07 4.32 -13.67
C ARG A 24 -9.16 4.97 -12.28
N GLU A 25 -10.02 5.96 -12.09
CA GLU A 25 -10.19 6.60 -10.77
C GLU A 25 -10.74 5.62 -9.71
N GLN A 26 -11.61 4.67 -10.10
CA GLN A 26 -12.09 3.62 -9.18
C GLN A 26 -10.95 2.69 -8.76
N ALA A 27 -10.13 2.25 -9.72
CA ALA A 27 -8.96 1.43 -9.44
C ALA A 27 -7.96 2.16 -8.54
N PHE A 28 -7.68 3.43 -8.84
CA PHE A 28 -6.78 4.27 -8.04
C PHE A 28 -7.30 4.46 -6.61
N ALA A 29 -8.59 4.70 -6.43
CA ALA A 29 -9.18 4.80 -5.11
C ALA A 29 -9.08 3.49 -4.31
N VAL A 30 -9.29 2.35 -4.95
CA VAL A 30 -9.11 1.03 -4.32
C VAL A 30 -7.66 0.82 -3.90
N LEU A 31 -6.69 1.13 -4.77
CA LEU A 31 -5.27 0.99 -4.49
C LEU A 31 -4.82 1.92 -3.37
N ALA A 32 -5.19 3.20 -3.40
CA ALA A 32 -4.85 4.15 -2.35
C ALA A 32 -5.37 3.68 -0.97
N ARG A 33 -6.60 3.17 -0.90
CA ARG A 33 -7.17 2.61 0.34
C ARG A 33 -6.47 1.33 0.77
N ALA A 34 -6.14 0.44 -0.18
CA ALA A 34 -5.45 -0.82 0.12
C ALA A 34 -4.07 -0.58 0.73
N PHE A 35 -3.35 0.42 0.23
CA PHE A 35 -2.05 0.84 0.73
C PHE A 35 -2.14 1.91 1.83
N GLY A 36 -3.36 2.40 2.16
CA GLY A 36 -3.61 3.37 3.21
C GLY A 36 -2.91 4.71 2.97
N LEU A 37 -2.86 5.16 1.74
CA LEU A 37 -2.28 6.45 1.39
C LEU A 37 -3.17 7.57 1.95
N ALA A 38 -2.54 8.56 2.57
CA ALA A 38 -3.25 9.76 3.03
C ALA A 38 -3.61 10.64 1.83
N ASP A 39 -4.75 11.34 1.92
CA ASP A 39 -5.16 12.28 0.88
C ASP A 39 -4.12 13.39 0.69
N GLY A 40 -3.80 13.69 -0.56
CA GLY A 40 -2.84 14.73 -0.94
C GLY A 40 -3.51 16.07 -1.28
N LYS A 41 -2.72 17.02 -1.81
CA LYS A 41 -3.17 18.38 -2.14
C LYS A 41 -3.86 18.41 -3.51
N ALA A 42 -5.10 18.87 -3.58
CA ALA A 42 -5.92 18.88 -4.81
C ALA A 42 -5.25 19.58 -6.01
N SER A 43 -4.42 20.61 -5.78
CA SER A 43 -3.66 21.31 -6.82
C SER A 43 -2.65 20.43 -7.58
N SER A 44 -2.32 19.27 -7.07
CA SER A 44 -1.40 18.33 -7.76
C SER A 44 -2.00 17.75 -9.04
N LEU A 45 -3.32 17.90 -9.24
CA LEU A 45 -3.99 17.50 -10.47
C LEU A 45 -3.97 18.57 -11.57
N ASP A 46 -3.64 19.81 -11.25
CA ASP A 46 -3.68 20.95 -12.19
C ASP A 46 -2.69 20.80 -13.36
N LYS A 47 -1.69 19.95 -13.18
CA LYS A 47 -0.72 19.61 -14.24
C LYS A 47 -1.29 18.70 -15.35
N PHE A 48 -2.48 18.10 -15.11
CA PHE A 48 -3.12 17.22 -16.09
C PHE A 48 -4.27 17.95 -16.78
N SER A 49 -4.35 17.80 -18.10
CA SER A 49 -5.39 18.44 -18.93
C SER A 49 -6.81 18.05 -18.54
N ASP A 50 -6.97 16.90 -17.93
CA ASP A 50 -8.26 16.32 -17.49
C ASP A 50 -8.32 16.14 -15.96
N GLY A 51 -7.44 16.76 -15.20
CA GLY A 51 -7.43 16.67 -13.74
C GLY A 51 -8.74 17.11 -13.09
N ALA A 52 -9.45 18.06 -13.68
CA ALA A 52 -10.77 18.50 -13.24
C ALA A 52 -11.87 17.43 -13.39
N GLN A 53 -11.69 16.44 -14.27
CA GLN A 53 -12.64 15.35 -14.51
C GLN A 53 -12.57 14.26 -13.44
N VAL A 54 -11.56 14.28 -12.56
CA VAL A 54 -11.49 13.36 -11.43
C VAL A 54 -12.66 13.65 -10.47
N SER A 55 -13.49 12.64 -10.24
CA SER A 55 -14.65 12.73 -9.35
C SER A 55 -14.25 13.16 -7.94
N SER A 56 -15.09 13.95 -7.28
CA SER A 56 -14.81 14.48 -5.95
C SER A 56 -14.47 13.38 -4.91
N TRP A 57 -15.17 12.26 -4.96
CA TRP A 57 -14.96 11.13 -4.06
C TRP A 57 -13.62 10.38 -4.29
N ALA A 58 -13.06 10.44 -5.51
CA ALA A 58 -11.79 9.79 -5.85
C ALA A 58 -10.60 10.76 -5.74
N ARG A 59 -10.85 12.05 -5.68
CA ARG A 59 -9.84 13.10 -5.83
C ARG A 59 -8.68 12.96 -4.85
N GLY A 60 -8.96 12.76 -3.56
CA GLY A 60 -7.91 12.59 -2.55
C GLY A 60 -7.01 11.40 -2.83
N ALA A 61 -7.61 10.27 -3.20
CA ALA A 61 -6.87 9.03 -3.53
C ALA A 61 -6.01 9.18 -4.79
N VAL A 62 -6.55 9.79 -5.85
CA VAL A 62 -5.81 10.03 -7.11
C VAL A 62 -4.64 10.97 -6.86
N VAL A 63 -4.87 12.06 -6.12
CA VAL A 63 -3.81 13.00 -5.73
C VAL A 63 -2.70 12.30 -4.96
N ALA A 64 -3.04 11.46 -3.98
CA ALA A 64 -2.04 10.73 -3.20
C ALA A 64 -1.12 9.86 -4.06
N LEU A 65 -1.69 9.15 -5.05
CA LEU A 65 -0.91 8.35 -6.00
C LEU A 65 -0.03 9.19 -6.93
N VAL A 66 -0.53 10.36 -7.37
CA VAL A 66 0.18 11.29 -8.23
C VAL A 66 1.34 11.98 -7.49
N GLU A 67 1.13 12.43 -6.26
CA GLU A 67 2.16 13.11 -5.45
C GLU A 67 3.33 12.18 -5.11
N GLN A 68 3.03 10.91 -4.89
CA GLN A 68 4.06 9.90 -4.61
C GLN A 68 4.67 9.28 -5.88
N GLY A 69 4.26 9.73 -7.07
CA GLY A 69 4.81 9.28 -8.34
C GLY A 69 4.34 7.89 -8.80
N TYR A 70 3.37 7.29 -8.11
CA TYR A 70 2.82 5.97 -8.50
C TYR A 70 1.94 6.03 -9.74
N VAL A 71 1.38 7.22 -10.01
CA VAL A 71 0.61 7.52 -11.22
C VAL A 71 1.16 8.80 -11.85
N THR A 72 1.62 8.70 -13.07
CA THR A 72 2.20 9.82 -13.82
C THR A 72 1.32 10.33 -14.96
N GLY A 73 0.25 9.60 -15.28
CA GLY A 73 -0.57 9.84 -16.47
C GLY A 73 0.14 9.45 -17.79
N ALA A 74 -0.51 9.70 -18.88
CA ALA A 74 0.02 9.54 -20.23
C ALA A 74 -0.35 10.78 -21.06
N ASP A 75 0.60 11.30 -21.82
CA ASP A 75 0.43 12.49 -22.68
C ASP A 75 -0.20 13.69 -21.94
N GLY A 76 0.13 13.87 -20.66
CA GLY A 76 -0.41 14.95 -19.83
C GLY A 76 -1.84 14.75 -19.37
N ALA A 77 -2.40 13.52 -19.47
CA ALA A 77 -3.75 13.18 -19.05
C ALA A 77 -3.78 11.99 -18.08
N LEU A 78 -4.75 11.96 -17.18
CA LEU A 78 -5.02 10.84 -16.26
C LEU A 78 -6.03 9.85 -16.81
N ASN A 79 -6.94 10.31 -17.67
CA ASN A 79 -8.08 9.57 -18.22
C ASN A 79 -8.92 8.90 -17.11
N PRO A 80 -9.38 9.65 -16.08
CA PRO A 80 -9.95 9.09 -14.87
C PRO A 80 -11.22 8.27 -15.10
N GLN A 81 -12.02 8.66 -16.11
CA GLN A 81 -13.29 8.01 -16.44
C GLN A 81 -13.17 6.83 -17.41
N SER A 82 -11.98 6.64 -18.03
CA SER A 82 -11.72 5.49 -18.90
C SER A 82 -11.56 4.21 -18.07
N TYR A 83 -11.96 3.07 -18.65
CA TYR A 83 -11.71 1.78 -18.01
C TYR A 83 -10.23 1.48 -17.92
N ILE A 84 -9.79 0.98 -16.76
CA ILE A 84 -8.40 0.57 -16.57
C ILE A 84 -8.16 -0.80 -17.22
N THR A 85 -7.06 -0.92 -17.93
CA THR A 85 -6.60 -2.22 -18.45
C THR A 85 -5.86 -3.02 -17.37
N ARG A 86 -5.75 -4.34 -17.58
CA ARG A 86 -4.94 -5.20 -16.69
C ARG A 86 -3.47 -4.77 -16.63
N ALA A 87 -2.91 -4.33 -17.76
CA ALA A 87 -1.53 -3.88 -17.85
C ALA A 87 -1.32 -2.60 -17.02
N GLU A 88 -2.19 -1.60 -17.17
CA GLU A 88 -2.12 -0.35 -16.39
C GLU A 88 -2.30 -0.60 -14.89
N PHE A 89 -3.23 -1.48 -14.51
CA PHE A 89 -3.40 -1.85 -13.10
C PHE A 89 -2.14 -2.52 -12.54
N ALA A 90 -1.54 -3.45 -13.29
CA ALA A 90 -0.30 -4.11 -12.90
C ALA A 90 0.86 -3.12 -12.76
N GLN A 91 0.95 -2.14 -13.65
CA GLN A 91 1.97 -1.08 -13.60
C GLN A 91 1.87 -0.24 -12.34
N VAL A 92 0.67 0.17 -11.94
CA VAL A 92 0.47 0.94 -10.70
C VAL A 92 0.76 0.06 -9.47
N MET A 93 0.39 -1.22 -9.50
CA MET A 93 0.73 -2.17 -8.44
C MET A 93 2.23 -2.35 -8.29
N ASP A 94 2.96 -2.47 -9.41
CA ASP A 94 4.42 -2.58 -9.41
C ASP A 94 5.08 -1.32 -8.84
N ALA A 95 4.60 -0.15 -9.22
CA ALA A 95 5.07 1.12 -8.67
C ALA A 95 4.81 1.25 -7.16
N LEU A 96 3.66 0.76 -6.67
CA LEU A 96 3.30 0.78 -5.24
C LEU A 96 4.14 -0.17 -4.40
N VAL A 97 4.70 -1.22 -5.00
CA VAL A 97 5.50 -2.24 -4.32
C VAL A 97 6.92 -2.21 -4.86
N ALA A 98 7.81 -1.50 -4.16
CA ALA A 98 9.21 -1.38 -4.59
C ALA A 98 9.98 -2.70 -4.50
N ALA A 99 9.66 -3.55 -3.54
CA ALA A 99 10.33 -4.83 -3.37
C ALA A 99 9.46 -5.88 -2.66
N TYR A 100 9.69 -7.14 -3.03
CA TYR A 100 9.23 -8.31 -2.30
C TYR A 100 10.44 -9.02 -1.68
N ALA A 101 10.29 -9.53 -0.46
CA ALA A 101 11.31 -10.34 0.17
C ALA A 101 10.74 -11.73 0.54
N ASP A 102 11.44 -12.75 0.03
CA ASP A 102 11.18 -14.17 0.30
C ASP A 102 12.32 -14.80 1.10
N GLN A 103 13.22 -13.97 1.65
CA GLN A 103 14.42 -14.38 2.39
C GLN A 103 14.81 -13.30 3.40
N ASP A 104 15.77 -13.61 4.22
CA ASP A 104 16.38 -12.64 5.15
C ASP A 104 17.04 -11.49 4.39
N LEU A 105 16.93 -10.27 4.93
CA LEU A 105 17.56 -9.07 4.40
C LEU A 105 18.52 -8.50 5.43
N LYS A 106 19.69 -8.05 4.95
CA LYS A 106 20.71 -7.49 5.82
C LYS A 106 21.45 -6.31 5.17
N ASP A 107 21.76 -5.31 6.00
CA ASP A 107 22.65 -4.19 5.68
C ASP A 107 22.28 -3.47 4.37
N GLN A 108 20.99 -3.18 4.16
CA GLN A 108 20.51 -2.54 2.92
C GLN A 108 19.40 -1.53 3.12
N THR A 109 19.22 -0.70 2.10
CA THR A 109 18.09 0.24 1.98
C THR A 109 17.16 -0.19 0.86
N VAL A 110 15.87 -0.23 1.15
CA VAL A 110 14.79 -0.45 0.17
C VAL A 110 14.11 0.89 -0.09
N GLU A 111 14.16 1.34 -1.34
CA GLU A 111 13.50 2.58 -1.77
C GLU A 111 12.02 2.29 -2.06
N GLY A 112 11.12 2.77 -1.18
CA GLY A 112 9.68 2.55 -1.27
C GLY A 112 9.17 1.41 -0.39
N ASN A 113 8.03 0.82 -0.75
CA ASN A 113 7.35 -0.18 0.06
C ASN A 113 7.99 -1.56 -0.08
N LEU A 114 8.13 -2.27 1.05
CA LEU A 114 8.62 -3.65 1.10
C LEU A 114 7.53 -4.59 1.59
N ILE A 115 7.29 -5.67 0.85
CA ILE A 115 6.40 -6.74 1.29
C ILE A 115 7.21 -8.00 1.63
N LEU A 116 7.14 -8.45 2.89
CA LEU A 116 7.63 -9.76 3.30
C LEU A 116 6.56 -10.81 2.96
N ARG A 117 6.95 -11.87 2.26
CA ARG A 117 6.06 -12.97 1.87
C ARG A 117 6.32 -14.28 2.62
N THR A 118 7.46 -14.38 3.27
CA THR A 118 7.88 -15.53 4.09
C THR A 118 8.34 -15.08 5.47
N ASN A 119 8.48 -16.02 6.38
CA ASN A 119 9.13 -15.77 7.67
C ASN A 119 10.58 -15.38 7.44
N SER A 120 10.95 -14.19 7.89
CA SER A 120 12.26 -13.62 7.59
C SER A 120 12.80 -12.78 8.73
N THR A 121 14.13 -12.65 8.76
CA THR A 121 14.84 -11.70 9.60
C THR A 121 15.29 -10.52 8.75
N LEU A 122 15.00 -9.31 9.21
CA LEU A 122 15.59 -8.07 8.71
C LEU A 122 16.58 -7.57 9.74
N GLU A 123 17.84 -7.32 9.32
CA GLU A 123 18.91 -6.82 10.18
C GLU A 123 19.57 -5.61 9.52
N ASN A 124 19.64 -4.47 10.22
CA ASN A 124 20.21 -3.22 9.71
C ASN A 124 19.58 -2.79 8.37
N VAL A 125 18.25 -2.85 8.26
CA VAL A 125 17.52 -2.52 7.04
C VAL A 125 16.78 -1.20 7.19
N THR A 126 16.88 -0.33 6.18
CA THR A 126 16.04 0.86 6.07
C THR A 126 15.02 0.68 4.96
N VAL A 127 13.73 0.83 5.29
CA VAL A 127 12.63 0.83 4.32
C VAL A 127 12.12 2.26 4.18
N LYS A 128 12.29 2.87 3.00
CA LYS A 128 11.85 4.25 2.72
C LYS A 128 10.39 4.32 2.26
N GLY A 129 9.55 3.51 2.86
CA GLY A 129 8.12 3.39 2.63
C GLY A 129 7.48 2.57 3.74
N ASP A 130 6.39 1.87 3.43
CA ASP A 130 5.75 0.92 4.34
C ASP A 130 6.46 -0.44 4.31
N LEU A 131 6.57 -1.09 5.46
CA LEU A 131 6.91 -2.50 5.58
C LEU A 131 5.64 -3.30 5.85
N ILE A 132 5.32 -4.22 4.95
CA ILE A 132 4.10 -5.02 5.03
C ILE A 132 4.47 -6.48 5.23
N LEU A 133 4.05 -7.06 6.34
CA LEU A 133 4.13 -8.51 6.57
C LEU A 133 2.86 -9.15 6.02
N ALA A 134 2.98 -9.91 4.93
CA ALA A 134 1.84 -10.54 4.26
C ALA A 134 1.12 -11.57 5.15
N ASP A 135 -0.09 -11.95 4.76
CA ASP A 135 -0.94 -12.89 5.53
C ASP A 135 -0.26 -14.26 5.79
N GLY A 136 0.64 -14.69 4.90
CA GLY A 136 1.37 -15.95 5.03
C GLY A 136 2.60 -15.90 5.96
N VAL A 137 3.00 -14.73 6.42
CA VAL A 137 4.15 -14.55 7.33
C VAL A 137 3.68 -14.80 8.75
N SER A 138 3.96 -15.95 9.33
CA SER A 138 3.56 -16.26 10.70
C SER A 138 4.50 -15.64 11.75
N ALA A 139 5.78 -15.48 11.42
CA ALA A 139 6.79 -14.89 12.28
C ALA A 139 7.76 -13.98 11.51
N ALA A 140 8.26 -12.94 12.16
CA ALA A 140 9.33 -12.10 11.63
C ALA A 140 10.20 -11.52 12.76
N SER A 141 11.48 -11.29 12.45
CA SER A 141 12.42 -10.64 13.36
C SER A 141 12.99 -9.38 12.72
N LEU A 142 12.72 -8.22 13.31
CA LEU A 142 13.20 -6.91 12.86
C LEU A 142 14.26 -6.42 13.87
N LYS A 143 15.53 -6.38 13.46
CA LYS A 143 16.67 -5.98 14.29
C LYS A 143 17.32 -4.74 13.69
N ASN A 144 17.30 -3.63 14.41
CA ASN A 144 17.84 -2.36 13.94
C ASN A 144 17.25 -1.96 12.57
N VAL A 145 15.91 -2.04 12.47
CA VAL A 145 15.18 -1.73 11.23
C VAL A 145 14.52 -0.37 11.36
N THR A 146 14.71 0.48 10.36
CA THR A 146 14.02 1.76 10.25
C THR A 146 13.01 1.72 9.10
N VAL A 147 11.73 1.88 9.44
CA VAL A 147 10.64 2.03 8.47
C VAL A 147 10.21 3.49 8.49
N THR A 148 10.32 4.21 7.37
CA THR A 148 9.92 5.62 7.32
C THR A 148 8.41 5.80 7.22
N GLY A 149 7.72 4.83 6.64
CA GLY A 149 6.27 4.70 6.65
C GLY A 149 5.77 3.86 7.82
N ARG A 150 4.73 3.05 7.57
CA ARG A 150 4.09 2.18 8.55
C ARG A 150 4.68 0.78 8.54
N LEU A 151 4.64 0.12 9.70
CA LEU A 151 4.73 -1.34 9.77
C LEU A 151 3.31 -1.91 9.76
N VAL A 152 2.94 -2.58 8.69
CA VAL A 152 1.62 -3.22 8.54
C VAL A 152 1.76 -4.72 8.75
N VAL A 153 1.19 -5.24 9.84
CA VAL A 153 1.26 -6.65 10.20
C VAL A 153 -0.05 -7.33 9.83
N ARG A 154 -0.04 -8.09 8.74
CA ARG A 154 -1.20 -8.88 8.29
C ARG A 154 -1.09 -10.36 8.70
N GLY A 155 0.12 -10.83 8.99
CA GLY A 155 0.43 -12.13 9.55
C GLY A 155 0.74 -12.07 11.04
N GLY A 156 1.83 -12.70 11.47
CA GLY A 156 2.43 -12.54 12.82
C GLY A 156 1.77 -13.37 13.91
N THR A 157 1.09 -14.46 13.60
CA THR A 157 0.42 -15.32 14.59
C THR A 157 1.38 -16.02 15.54
N ASP A 158 2.61 -16.34 15.06
CA ASP A 158 3.65 -16.99 15.86
C ASP A 158 4.57 -15.98 16.54
N GLY A 159 4.61 -14.74 16.04
CA GLY A 159 5.28 -13.62 16.68
C GLY A 159 6.06 -12.74 15.72
N VAL A 160 5.93 -11.44 15.90
CA VAL A 160 6.75 -10.41 15.24
C VAL A 160 7.56 -9.72 16.33
N LYS A 161 8.88 -9.83 16.24
CA LYS A 161 9.79 -9.24 17.22
C LYS A 161 10.51 -8.03 16.62
N LEU A 162 10.38 -6.88 17.28
CA LEU A 162 11.11 -5.66 16.97
C LEU A 162 12.18 -5.44 18.05
N THR A 163 13.45 -5.35 17.64
CA THR A 163 14.56 -5.03 18.53
C THR A 163 15.29 -3.81 18.00
N LYS A 164 15.34 -2.73 18.75
CA LYS A 164 15.94 -1.45 18.34
C LYS A 164 15.44 -0.97 16.97
N SER A 165 14.16 -1.16 16.71
CA SER A 165 13.55 -0.88 15.40
C SER A 165 12.46 0.17 15.52
N THR A 166 12.28 0.97 14.46
CA THR A 166 11.35 2.11 14.44
C THR A 166 10.46 2.06 13.21
N ALA A 167 9.17 2.33 13.41
CA ALA A 167 8.21 2.59 12.34
C ALA A 167 7.65 4.01 12.52
N LYS A 168 8.11 4.97 11.71
CA LYS A 168 7.76 6.40 11.89
C LYS A 168 6.30 6.69 11.62
N GLY A 169 5.67 5.96 10.69
CA GLY A 169 4.24 6.03 10.39
C GLY A 169 3.36 5.21 11.35
N GLY A 170 3.95 4.61 12.39
CA GLY A 170 3.25 3.78 13.36
C GLY A 170 3.12 2.31 12.94
N ILE A 171 2.45 1.53 13.78
CA ILE A 171 2.23 0.09 13.56
C ILE A 171 0.74 -0.16 13.39
N GLN A 172 0.39 -0.82 12.30
CA GLN A 172 -0.98 -1.22 12.00
C GLN A 172 -1.10 -2.75 12.06
N LEU A 173 -1.89 -3.24 13.01
CA LEU A 173 -2.22 -4.66 13.10
C LEU A 173 -3.49 -4.92 12.27
N ALA A 174 -3.36 -5.64 11.18
CA ALA A 174 -4.43 -5.87 10.20
C ALA A 174 -4.62 -7.35 9.87
N ASN A 175 -4.34 -8.25 10.83
CA ASN A 175 -4.49 -9.68 10.61
C ASN A 175 -5.98 -10.07 10.59
N PRO A 176 -6.45 -10.60 9.47
CA PRO A 176 -7.86 -10.98 9.34
C PRO A 176 -8.18 -12.40 9.80
N ASN A 177 -7.15 -13.21 10.09
CA ASN A 177 -7.29 -14.63 10.40
C ASN A 177 -6.81 -14.99 11.81
N GLY A 178 -6.45 -13.99 12.63
CA GLY A 178 -5.96 -14.23 13.98
C GLY A 178 -5.48 -12.95 14.66
N THR A 179 -4.91 -13.08 15.84
CA THR A 179 -4.32 -11.96 16.57
C THR A 179 -2.81 -11.99 16.39
N PRO A 180 -2.19 -10.98 15.77
CA PRO A 180 -0.75 -10.88 15.72
C PRO A 180 -0.15 -10.79 17.11
N LYS A 181 0.96 -11.47 17.32
CA LYS A 181 1.77 -11.33 18.54
C LYS A 181 2.91 -10.37 18.23
N LEU A 182 2.97 -9.25 18.92
CA LEU A 182 4.01 -8.26 18.70
C LEU A 182 4.82 -8.09 19.99
N THR A 183 6.14 -8.20 19.88
CA THR A 183 7.08 -7.92 20.95
C THR A 183 8.00 -6.78 20.52
N ILE A 184 8.11 -5.74 21.35
CA ILE A 184 8.95 -4.57 21.09
C ILE A 184 9.97 -4.46 22.21
N ASP A 185 11.24 -4.64 21.84
CA ASP A 185 12.39 -4.50 22.75
C ASP A 185 13.14 -3.20 22.35
N GLY A 186 13.17 -2.23 23.21
CA GLY A 186 13.59 -0.82 23.12
C GLY A 186 14.81 -0.45 22.36
#